data_6ed7d3f6861bc2d875de65838e156cb9
#
_entry.id   6ed7d3f6861bc2d875de65838e156cb9
#
_cell.length_a   1.000
_cell.length_b   1.000
_cell.length_c   1.000
_cell.angle_alpha   90.00
_cell.angle_beta   90.00
_cell.angle_gamma   90.00
#
_symmetry.space_group_name_H-M   'P 1'
#
loop_
_entity.id
_entity.type
_entity.pdbx_description
1 polymer ?
#
loop_
_entity_poly.entity_id
_entity_poly.type
_entity_poly.pdbx_seq_one_letter_code
_entity_poly.pdbx_strand_id
1 'polypeptide(L)'
;MRTRLRPTNMFAFTALGASFLAFSSNVLATPTPSHRDDYVNWRNFRANGVNLGGWLCQEATIDPYFWGTYCNGTADEWNCCAKLGDRCASVFEKRYATYITRDDIDKLASAGVNLLRIPTTYAAWIKVPGAQYHSGNQQSYIKKIASHAIKKYGMHIVLDIHGLPGGINGLDIGEVNPSTNEVRFTHVY
;
A
#
# COMPACT_ATOMS: atom_id res chain seq x y z
N MET A 1 89.19 -6.55 -55.07
CA MET A 1 88.57 -7.14 -53.89
C MET A 1 87.46 -6.23 -53.47
N ARG A 2 86.20 -6.63 -53.63
CA ARG A 2 85.02 -5.78 -53.45
C ARG A 2 84.33 -6.06 -52.10
N THR A 3 84.35 -5.09 -51.25
CA THR A 3 83.59 -5.13 -49.99
C THR A 3 82.23 -4.52 -50.17
N ARG A 4 81.19 -5.30 -49.94
CA ARG A 4 79.74 -4.84 -49.96
C ARG A 4 79.36 -4.28 -48.62
N LEU A 5 78.87 -3.08 -48.63
CA LEU A 5 78.16 -2.46 -47.52
C LEU A 5 76.70 -2.96 -47.49
N ARG A 6 76.25 -3.38 -46.32
CA ARG A 6 74.86 -3.76 -46.09
C ARG A 6 74.03 -2.51 -45.66
N PRO A 7 72.74 -2.35 -46.07
CA PRO A 7 71.91 -1.27 -45.60
C PRO A 7 71.29 -1.60 -44.24
N THR A 8 71.31 -0.63 -43.38
CA THR A 8 70.61 -0.60 -42.05
C THR A 8 69.15 -0.49 -42.23
N ASN A 9 68.39 -1.44 -41.70
CA ASN A 9 66.92 -1.39 -41.62
C ASN A 9 66.49 -0.43 -40.51
N MET A 10 65.81 0.61 -40.93
CA MET A 10 65.12 1.59 -40.03
C MET A 10 63.75 1.06 -39.71
N PHE A 11 63.55 0.63 -38.48
CA PHE A 11 62.22 0.23 -37.99
C PHE A 11 61.40 1.49 -37.70
N ALA A 12 60.29 1.67 -38.44
CA ALA A 12 59.27 2.68 -38.15
C ALA A 12 58.32 2.14 -37.05
N PHE A 13 58.29 2.78 -35.89
CA PHE A 13 57.35 2.52 -34.90
C PHE A 13 56.00 3.28 -35.24
N THR A 14 55.03 2.53 -35.68
CA THR A 14 53.66 3.03 -35.77
C THR A 14 53.02 3.00 -34.37
N ALA A 15 52.80 4.18 -33.81
CA ALA A 15 52.04 4.31 -32.56
C ALA A 15 50.55 4.09 -32.86
N LEU A 16 50.00 2.96 -32.40
CA LEU A 16 48.55 2.75 -32.34
C LEU A 16 47.98 3.60 -31.18
N GLY A 17 47.30 4.68 -31.55
CA GLY A 17 46.50 5.47 -30.58
C GLY A 17 45.27 4.67 -30.16
N ALA A 18 45.25 4.16 -28.92
CA ALA A 18 44.07 3.61 -28.30
C ALA A 18 43.18 4.74 -27.83
N SER A 19 42.12 5.03 -28.58
CA SER A 19 41.05 5.94 -28.14
C SER A 19 40.22 5.25 -27.07
N PHE A 20 40.42 5.63 -25.81
CA PHE A 20 39.53 5.26 -24.73
C PHE A 20 38.24 6.08 -24.86
N LEU A 21 37.16 5.47 -25.35
CA LEU A 21 35.80 5.98 -25.21
C LEU A 21 35.39 5.82 -23.74
N ALA A 22 35.44 6.91 -23.00
CA ALA A 22 34.86 6.98 -21.66
C ALA A 22 33.33 6.93 -21.79
N PHE A 23 32.72 5.77 -21.56
CA PHE A 23 31.31 5.67 -21.32
C PHE A 23 31.00 6.30 -19.95
N SER A 24 30.53 7.53 -19.97
CA SER A 24 29.90 8.15 -18.78
C SER A 24 28.61 7.40 -18.50
N SER A 25 28.68 6.41 -17.62
CA SER A 25 27.49 5.79 -17.05
C SER A 25 26.82 6.86 -16.19
N ASN A 26 25.77 7.48 -16.71
CA ASN A 26 24.84 8.21 -15.89
C ASN A 26 24.15 7.20 -14.98
N VAL A 27 24.76 6.89 -13.85
CA VAL A 27 24.08 6.23 -12.75
C VAL A 27 23.03 7.22 -12.30
N LEU A 28 21.79 6.97 -12.72
CA LEU A 28 20.62 7.60 -12.09
C LEU A 28 20.76 7.27 -10.61
N ALA A 29 21.17 8.26 -9.82
CA ALA A 29 21.22 8.14 -8.38
C ALA A 29 19.81 7.79 -7.92
N THR A 30 19.59 6.53 -7.52
CA THR A 30 18.39 6.18 -6.78
C THR A 30 18.36 7.10 -5.56
N PRO A 31 17.28 7.85 -5.32
CA PRO A 31 17.21 8.69 -4.16
C PRO A 31 17.43 7.82 -2.93
N THR A 32 18.54 8.06 -2.24
CA THR A 32 18.80 7.45 -0.94
C THR A 32 17.63 7.87 -0.05
N PRO A 33 16.91 6.93 0.60
CA PRO A 33 15.87 7.34 1.52
C PRO A 33 16.53 8.16 2.61
N SER A 34 16.31 9.46 2.59
CA SER A 34 16.74 10.35 3.66
C SER A 34 16.12 9.82 4.94
N HIS A 35 16.93 9.66 5.97
CA HIS A 35 16.47 9.36 7.32
C HIS A 35 15.43 10.43 7.67
N ARG A 36 14.16 10.05 7.79
CA ARG A 36 13.10 10.98 8.09
C ARG A 36 13.12 11.27 9.59
N ASP A 37 13.95 12.18 10.00
CA ASP A 37 13.84 12.77 11.34
C ASP A 37 12.82 13.92 11.36
N ASP A 38 12.13 14.18 10.25
CA ASP A 38 11.48 15.45 10.08
C ASP A 38 9.99 15.34 9.88
N TYR A 39 9.29 16.21 10.57
CA TYR A 39 7.89 16.54 10.33
C TYR A 39 7.70 16.91 8.86
N VAL A 40 6.61 16.40 8.27
CA VAL A 40 6.25 16.77 6.89
C VAL A 40 6.09 18.29 6.81
N ASN A 41 6.81 18.92 5.91
CA ASN A 41 6.58 20.34 5.61
C ASN A 41 5.28 20.49 4.82
N TRP A 42 4.17 20.60 5.52
CA TRP A 42 2.83 20.66 4.94
C TRP A 42 2.62 21.85 4.01
N ARG A 43 3.39 22.93 4.10
CA ARG A 43 3.31 24.06 3.17
C ARG A 43 3.77 23.69 1.76
N ASN A 44 4.77 22.83 1.67
CA ASN A 44 5.39 22.43 0.40
C ASN A 44 4.97 21.01 -0.06
N PHE A 45 4.33 20.24 0.81
CA PHE A 45 3.89 18.91 0.47
C PHE A 45 2.74 18.96 -0.54
N ARG A 46 2.92 18.26 -1.65
CA ARG A 46 1.88 18.06 -2.67
C ARG A 46 1.43 16.62 -2.60
N ALA A 47 0.24 16.42 -2.04
CA ALA A 47 -0.36 15.10 -1.94
C ALA A 47 -0.91 14.65 -3.31
N ASN A 48 -0.38 13.54 -3.80
CA ASN A 48 -1.02 12.73 -4.82
C ASN A 48 -1.39 11.42 -4.14
N GLY A 49 -2.60 11.35 -3.60
CA GLY A 49 -3.02 10.30 -2.68
C GLY A 49 -4.11 9.41 -3.24
N VAL A 50 -4.15 8.18 -2.76
CA VAL A 50 -5.23 7.24 -3.00
C VAL A 50 -5.76 6.66 -1.70
N ASN A 51 -7.03 6.29 -1.73
CA ASN A 51 -7.70 5.59 -0.64
C ASN A 51 -7.69 4.08 -0.91
N LEU A 52 -7.21 3.29 0.04
CA LEU A 52 -7.25 1.83 -0.03
C LEU A 52 -8.56 1.30 0.55
N GLY A 53 -9.68 1.78 -0.02
CA GLY A 53 -11.03 1.40 0.40
C GLY A 53 -11.37 -0.06 0.08
N GLY A 54 -12.35 -0.63 0.80
CA GLY A 54 -12.78 -2.00 0.59
C GLY A 54 -11.71 -3.06 0.95
N TRP A 55 -10.68 -2.69 1.68
CA TRP A 55 -9.63 -3.59 2.15
C TRP A 55 -9.83 -4.00 3.60
N LEU A 56 -9.67 -3.07 4.55
CA LEU A 56 -9.79 -3.32 6.01
C LEU A 56 -11.06 -2.71 6.62
N CYS A 57 -11.87 -2.11 5.79
CA CYS A 57 -13.23 -1.67 6.03
C CYS A 57 -14.01 -1.94 4.75
N GLN A 58 -15.08 -2.71 4.82
CA GLN A 58 -15.83 -3.13 3.64
C GLN A 58 -17.05 -2.24 3.42
N GLU A 59 -17.24 -1.86 2.17
CA GLU A 59 -18.37 -1.08 1.71
C GLU A 59 -18.95 -1.74 0.46
N ALA A 60 -20.27 -1.92 0.41
CA ALA A 60 -20.95 -2.59 -0.71
C ALA A 60 -20.67 -1.91 -2.06
N THR A 61 -20.56 -0.58 -2.03
CA THR A 61 -20.37 0.27 -3.21
C THR A 61 -18.95 0.17 -3.80
N ILE A 62 -17.94 -0.18 -2.98
CA ILE A 62 -16.55 -0.26 -3.43
C ILE A 62 -16.27 -1.59 -4.15
N ASP A 63 -16.79 -2.70 -3.62
CA ASP A 63 -16.63 -4.02 -4.24
C ASP A 63 -17.96 -4.79 -4.23
N PRO A 64 -18.87 -4.48 -5.16
CA PRO A 64 -20.16 -5.12 -5.24
C PRO A 64 -20.07 -6.62 -5.53
N TYR A 65 -18.98 -7.10 -6.14
CA TYR A 65 -18.77 -8.53 -6.39
C TYR A 65 -18.48 -9.29 -5.08
N PHE A 66 -17.56 -8.78 -4.27
CA PHE A 66 -17.29 -9.33 -2.93
C PHE A 66 -18.55 -9.29 -2.08
N TRP A 67 -19.24 -8.14 -2.10
CA TRP A 67 -20.46 -7.94 -1.33
C TRP A 67 -21.57 -8.91 -1.74
N GLY A 68 -21.84 -9.04 -3.03
CA GLY A 68 -22.82 -9.98 -3.56
C GLY A 68 -22.51 -11.45 -3.23
N THR A 69 -21.22 -11.80 -3.16
CA THR A 69 -20.78 -13.17 -2.87
C THR A 69 -20.92 -13.53 -1.39
N TYR A 70 -20.55 -12.63 -0.49
CA TYR A 70 -20.41 -12.95 0.95
C TYR A 70 -21.42 -12.24 1.83
N CYS A 71 -21.80 -11.01 1.47
CA CYS A 71 -22.57 -10.08 2.30
C CYS A 71 -23.96 -9.77 1.75
N ASN A 72 -24.37 -10.40 0.65
CA ASN A 72 -25.63 -10.11 -0.04
C ASN A 72 -26.81 -10.01 0.92
N GLY A 73 -27.59 -8.92 0.79
CA GLY A 73 -28.76 -8.66 1.64
C GLY A 73 -28.42 -8.07 3.02
N THR A 74 -27.16 -7.64 3.23
CA THR A 74 -26.77 -6.91 4.45
C THR A 74 -26.43 -5.46 4.12
N ALA A 75 -26.60 -4.55 5.10
CA ALA A 75 -26.39 -3.13 4.92
C ALA A 75 -24.90 -2.73 5.07
N ASP A 76 -24.17 -3.40 5.94
CA ASP A 76 -22.83 -3.04 6.36
C ASP A 76 -21.99 -4.27 6.74
N GLU A 77 -20.68 -4.06 6.99
CA GLU A 77 -19.73 -5.13 7.36
C GLU A 77 -20.11 -5.81 8.68
N TRP A 78 -20.66 -5.08 9.65
CA TRP A 78 -21.09 -5.63 10.93
C TRP A 78 -22.18 -6.69 10.72
N ASN A 79 -23.21 -6.36 9.93
CA ASN A 79 -24.29 -7.28 9.59
C ASN A 79 -23.83 -8.41 8.67
N CYS A 80 -22.87 -8.15 7.80
CA CYS A 80 -22.23 -9.19 6.99
C CYS A 80 -21.54 -10.23 7.87
N CYS A 81 -20.74 -9.82 8.84
CA CYS A 81 -20.10 -10.74 9.78
C CYS A 81 -21.12 -11.48 10.65
N ALA A 82 -22.17 -10.80 11.14
CA ALA A 82 -23.26 -11.44 11.84
C ALA A 82 -23.91 -12.55 11.02
N LYS A 83 -24.16 -12.30 9.73
CA LYS A 83 -24.69 -13.29 8.78
C LYS A 83 -23.74 -14.46 8.51
N LEU A 84 -22.45 -14.18 8.37
CA LEU A 84 -21.42 -15.20 8.09
C LEU A 84 -21.16 -16.09 9.31
N GLY A 85 -21.38 -15.60 10.53
CA GLY A 85 -21.08 -16.31 11.77
C GLY A 85 -19.61 -16.73 11.81
N ASP A 86 -19.35 -18.02 12.09
CA ASP A 86 -17.98 -18.57 12.19
C ASP A 86 -17.13 -18.40 10.93
N ARG A 87 -17.74 -18.19 9.78
CA ARG A 87 -17.04 -17.96 8.52
C ARG A 87 -16.53 -16.52 8.36
N CYS A 88 -17.00 -15.58 9.19
CA CYS A 88 -16.57 -14.19 9.08
C CYS A 88 -15.05 -14.07 9.12
N ALA A 89 -14.40 -14.66 10.11
CA ALA A 89 -12.95 -14.63 10.26
C ALA A 89 -12.22 -15.12 8.99
N SER A 90 -12.58 -16.27 8.47
CA SER A 90 -11.89 -16.86 7.30
C SER A 90 -12.08 -16.04 6.03
N VAL A 91 -13.27 -15.50 5.81
CA VAL A 91 -13.58 -14.66 4.63
C VAL A 91 -12.79 -13.35 4.68
N PHE A 92 -12.80 -12.67 5.82
CA PHE A 92 -12.15 -11.36 5.95
C PHE A 92 -10.63 -11.47 6.04
N GLU A 93 -10.07 -12.47 6.72
CA GLU A 93 -8.62 -12.71 6.71
C GLU A 93 -8.10 -12.97 5.29
N LYS A 94 -8.83 -13.74 4.49
CA LYS A 94 -8.48 -13.92 3.08
C LYS A 94 -8.51 -12.60 2.32
N ARG A 95 -9.55 -11.77 2.54
CA ARG A 95 -9.65 -10.44 1.94
C ARG A 95 -8.46 -9.58 2.30
N TYR A 96 -8.13 -9.48 3.59
CA TYR A 96 -7.01 -8.68 4.09
C TYR A 96 -5.66 -9.12 3.49
N ALA A 97 -5.48 -10.42 3.29
CA ALA A 97 -4.25 -10.98 2.74
C ALA A 97 -4.05 -10.75 1.24
N THR A 98 -5.16 -10.64 0.47
CA THR A 98 -5.09 -10.75 -0.99
C THR A 98 -5.57 -9.52 -1.76
N TYR A 99 -6.36 -8.64 -1.16
CA TYR A 99 -6.98 -7.54 -1.89
C TYR A 99 -6.03 -6.38 -2.17
N ILE A 100 -5.19 -6.01 -1.19
CA ILE A 100 -4.11 -5.05 -1.37
C ILE A 100 -2.78 -5.75 -1.14
N THR A 101 -1.93 -5.73 -2.15
CA THR A 101 -0.63 -6.39 -2.17
C THR A 101 0.51 -5.39 -2.29
N ARG A 102 1.76 -5.85 -2.13
CA ARG A 102 2.93 -5.00 -2.37
C ARG A 102 3.03 -4.58 -3.84
N ASP A 103 2.63 -5.46 -4.76
CA ASP A 103 2.65 -5.17 -6.20
C ASP A 103 1.68 -4.04 -6.56
N ASP A 104 0.55 -3.92 -5.85
CA ASP A 104 -0.37 -2.81 -6.04
C ASP A 104 0.25 -1.51 -5.56
N ILE A 105 0.98 -1.54 -4.43
CA ILE A 105 1.73 -0.36 -3.96
C ILE A 105 2.84 0.02 -4.97
N ASP A 106 3.53 -0.95 -5.56
CA ASP A 106 4.55 -0.72 -6.58
C ASP A 106 3.95 -0.04 -7.84
N LYS A 107 2.75 -0.46 -8.26
CA LYS A 107 2.01 0.19 -9.36
C LYS A 107 1.59 1.61 -9.01
N LEU A 108 1.06 1.83 -7.79
CA LEU A 108 0.68 3.17 -7.32
C LEU A 108 1.88 4.11 -7.27
N ALA A 109 3.03 3.63 -6.78
CA ALA A 109 4.27 4.40 -6.80
C ALA A 109 4.68 4.79 -8.21
N SER A 110 4.59 3.87 -9.17
CA SER A 110 4.90 4.12 -10.58
C SER A 110 3.99 5.17 -11.21
N ALA A 111 2.76 5.30 -10.71
CA ALA A 111 1.81 6.34 -11.11
C ALA A 111 2.03 7.68 -10.38
N GLY A 112 3.07 7.79 -9.54
CA GLY A 112 3.40 9.03 -8.82
C GLY A 112 2.62 9.23 -7.52
N VAL A 113 1.94 8.21 -7.02
CA VAL A 113 1.25 8.29 -5.71
C VAL A 113 2.28 8.38 -4.59
N ASN A 114 2.07 9.32 -3.67
CA ASN A 114 2.96 9.58 -2.54
C ASN A 114 2.26 9.58 -1.17
N LEU A 115 0.95 9.34 -1.15
CA LEU A 115 0.15 9.26 0.06
C LEU A 115 -0.90 8.16 -0.05
N LEU A 116 -1.01 7.32 0.98
CA LEU A 116 -2.03 6.28 1.08
C LEU A 116 -2.91 6.55 2.30
N ARG A 117 -4.25 6.56 2.12
CA ARG A 117 -5.18 6.49 3.24
C ARG A 117 -5.66 5.06 3.40
N ILE A 118 -5.59 4.53 4.62
CA ILE A 118 -5.98 3.16 4.96
C ILE A 118 -7.18 3.23 5.92
N PRO A 119 -8.41 3.08 5.42
CA PRO A 119 -9.59 2.99 6.27
C PRO A 119 -9.63 1.67 7.02
N THR A 120 -9.99 1.74 8.29
CA THR A 120 -10.16 0.58 9.17
C THR A 120 -11.41 0.75 10.02
N THR A 121 -12.01 -0.35 10.44
CA THR A 121 -12.97 -0.31 11.53
C THR A 121 -12.24 -0.28 12.88
N TYR A 122 -12.93 0.09 13.95
CA TYR A 122 -12.38 0.00 15.32
C TYR A 122 -11.89 -1.40 15.68
N ALA A 123 -12.49 -2.43 15.07
CA ALA A 123 -12.12 -3.83 15.33
C ALA A 123 -10.68 -4.18 14.94
N ALA A 124 -10.04 -3.37 14.09
CA ALA A 124 -8.60 -3.49 13.81
C ALA A 124 -7.73 -3.14 15.03
N TRP A 125 -8.27 -2.38 16.00
CA TRP A 125 -7.52 -1.80 17.11
C TRP A 125 -7.96 -2.32 18.47
N ILE A 126 -9.25 -2.48 18.66
CA ILE A 126 -9.84 -2.93 19.93
C ILE A 126 -10.94 -3.95 19.65
N LYS A 127 -11.07 -4.93 20.54
CA LYS A 127 -12.19 -5.87 20.55
C LYS A 127 -13.28 -5.34 21.47
N VAL A 128 -14.42 -4.98 20.90
CA VAL A 128 -15.58 -4.51 21.66
C VAL A 128 -16.49 -5.70 21.95
N PRO A 129 -16.90 -5.92 23.22
CA PRO A 129 -17.83 -6.99 23.54
C PRO A 129 -19.15 -6.85 22.76
N GLY A 130 -19.63 -7.95 22.19
CA GLY A 130 -20.87 -7.98 21.39
C GLY A 130 -20.75 -7.48 19.97
N ALA A 131 -19.61 -6.88 19.57
CA ALA A 131 -19.36 -6.50 18.19
C ALA A 131 -19.28 -7.73 17.28
N GLN A 132 -19.87 -7.60 16.09
CA GLN A 132 -19.82 -8.68 15.07
C GLN A 132 -18.64 -8.56 14.13
N TYR A 133 -17.98 -7.40 14.06
CA TYR A 133 -16.78 -7.23 13.24
C TYR A 133 -15.71 -8.26 13.58
N HIS A 134 -15.05 -8.76 12.55
CA HIS A 134 -13.87 -9.58 12.75
C HIS A 134 -12.70 -8.74 13.29
N SER A 135 -12.25 -9.05 14.50
CA SER A 135 -11.03 -8.48 15.09
C SER A 135 -9.91 -9.52 14.98
N GLY A 136 -9.06 -9.37 13.98
CA GLY A 136 -8.03 -10.35 13.61
C GLY A 136 -6.67 -9.73 13.32
N ASN A 137 -6.10 -10.03 12.16
CA ASN A 137 -4.73 -9.67 11.82
C ASN A 137 -4.59 -8.34 11.05
N GLN A 138 -5.59 -7.44 11.07
CA GLN A 138 -5.59 -6.18 10.33
C GLN A 138 -4.32 -5.36 10.57
N GLN A 139 -3.87 -5.19 11.81
CA GLN A 139 -2.66 -4.44 12.14
C GLN A 139 -1.40 -5.03 11.49
N SER A 140 -1.32 -6.37 11.38
CA SER A 140 -0.21 -7.05 10.72
C SER A 140 -0.17 -6.73 9.23
N TYR A 141 -1.32 -6.71 8.57
CA TYR A 141 -1.44 -6.35 7.15
C TYR A 141 -1.13 -4.86 6.93
N ILE A 142 -1.65 -3.97 7.79
CA ILE A 142 -1.30 -2.54 7.77
C ILE A 142 0.22 -2.38 7.86
N LYS A 143 0.86 -3.00 8.86
CA LYS A 143 2.31 -2.92 9.05
C LYS A 143 3.08 -3.41 7.82
N LYS A 144 2.65 -4.52 7.21
CA LYS A 144 3.29 -5.09 6.02
C LYS A 144 3.24 -4.13 4.83
N ILE A 145 2.09 -3.55 4.53
CA ILE A 145 1.87 -2.66 3.39
C ILE A 145 2.45 -1.28 3.64
N ALA A 146 2.18 -0.67 4.79
CA ALA A 146 2.71 0.64 5.15
C ALA A 146 4.24 0.64 5.22
N SER A 147 4.86 -0.40 5.82
CA SER A 147 6.33 -0.50 5.83
C SER A 147 6.92 -0.61 4.43
N HIS A 148 6.26 -1.32 3.51
CA HIS A 148 6.72 -1.40 2.13
C HIS A 148 6.62 -0.04 1.43
N ALA A 149 5.48 0.63 1.54
CA ALA A 149 5.24 1.94 0.96
C ALA A 149 6.23 3.00 1.47
N ILE A 150 6.42 3.05 2.80
CA ILE A 150 7.32 4.03 3.44
C ILE A 150 8.78 3.74 3.10
N LYS A 151 9.24 2.49 3.30
CA LYS A 151 10.67 2.17 3.17
C LYS A 151 11.15 2.19 1.73
N LYS A 152 10.32 1.71 0.79
CA LYS A 152 10.70 1.61 -0.62
C LYS A 152 10.48 2.90 -1.39
N TYR A 153 9.40 3.61 -1.09
CA TYR A 153 8.95 4.75 -1.91
C TYR A 153 8.83 6.07 -1.14
N GLY A 154 9.05 6.07 0.16
CA GLY A 154 8.91 7.26 0.97
C GLY A 154 7.48 7.80 1.05
N MET A 155 6.47 6.98 0.78
CA MET A 155 5.07 7.40 0.85
C MET A 155 4.65 7.78 2.26
N HIS A 156 3.71 8.71 2.37
CA HIS A 156 3.01 9.01 3.62
C HIS A 156 1.80 8.11 3.80
N ILE A 157 1.47 7.81 5.07
CA ILE A 157 0.34 6.97 5.43
C ILE A 157 -0.59 7.77 6.33
N VAL A 158 -1.87 7.78 5.97
CA VAL A 158 -2.97 8.23 6.83
C VAL A 158 -3.73 6.98 7.28
N LEU A 159 -3.65 6.66 8.56
CA LEU A 159 -4.50 5.64 9.16
C LEU A 159 -5.81 6.30 9.58
N ASP A 160 -6.91 5.73 9.12
CA ASP A 160 -8.24 6.26 9.37
C ASP A 160 -9.06 5.24 10.14
N ILE A 161 -9.57 5.65 11.31
CA ILE A 161 -10.57 4.89 12.04
C ILE A 161 -11.92 5.27 11.45
N HIS A 162 -12.33 4.56 10.43
CA HIS A 162 -13.48 4.86 9.60
C HIS A 162 -14.79 4.32 10.17
N GLY A 163 -14.75 3.33 11.05
CA GLY A 163 -15.90 2.79 11.78
C GLY A 163 -15.69 2.89 13.29
N LEU A 164 -16.67 3.41 14.01
CA LEU A 164 -16.71 3.50 15.46
C LEU A 164 -17.76 2.54 16.05
N PRO A 165 -17.61 2.13 17.33
CA PRO A 165 -18.66 1.32 17.99
C PRO A 165 -20.01 2.00 17.93
N GLY A 166 -21.03 1.26 17.47
CA GLY A 166 -22.38 1.78 17.24
C GLY A 166 -22.62 2.36 15.85
N GLY A 167 -21.58 2.43 15.02
CA GLY A 167 -21.66 2.95 13.67
C GLY A 167 -21.47 4.47 13.57
N ILE A 168 -21.27 4.95 12.36
CA ILE A 168 -21.10 6.39 12.07
C ILE A 168 -22.32 6.96 11.35
N ASN A 169 -22.91 6.16 10.48
CA ASN A 169 -24.05 6.56 9.67
C ASN A 169 -25.00 5.38 9.44
N GLY A 170 -26.18 5.62 8.86
CA GLY A 170 -27.15 4.59 8.50
C GLY A 170 -26.85 3.87 7.17
N LEU A 171 -25.61 3.94 6.66
CA LEU A 171 -25.18 3.38 5.40
C LEU A 171 -24.11 2.29 5.61
N ASP A 172 -23.22 2.13 4.62
CA ASP A 172 -22.21 1.07 4.53
C ASP A 172 -21.22 1.01 5.70
N ILE A 173 -21.09 2.12 6.47
CA ILE A 173 -20.15 2.24 7.60
C ILE A 173 -20.95 2.31 8.92
N GLY A 174 -22.13 1.76 8.89
CA GLY A 174 -23.01 1.67 10.03
C GLY A 174 -22.84 0.35 10.79
N GLU A 175 -23.47 0.31 11.94
CA GLU A 175 -23.91 -0.90 12.60
C GLU A 175 -25.44 -0.83 12.56
N VAL A 176 -26.01 -0.93 11.37
CA VAL A 176 -27.43 -0.71 11.15
C VAL A 176 -28.22 -1.85 11.79
N ASN A 177 -29.20 -1.48 12.57
CA ASN A 177 -30.17 -2.45 13.06
C ASN A 177 -31.08 -2.90 11.90
N PRO A 178 -31.03 -4.18 11.47
CA PRO A 178 -31.81 -4.63 10.32
C PRO A 178 -33.34 -4.55 10.52
N SER A 179 -33.79 -4.45 11.76
CA SER A 179 -35.23 -4.36 12.09
C SER A 179 -35.76 -2.92 12.07
N THR A 180 -34.94 -1.94 12.47
CA THR A 180 -35.37 -0.52 12.57
C THR A 180 -34.68 0.37 11.53
N ASN A 181 -33.64 -0.14 10.84
CA ASN A 181 -32.77 0.62 9.94
C ASN A 181 -32.07 1.81 10.62
N GLU A 182 -31.90 1.74 11.94
CA GLU A 182 -31.25 2.76 12.75
C GLU A 182 -29.81 2.33 13.08
N VAL A 183 -28.91 3.32 13.21
CA VAL A 183 -27.52 3.10 13.63
C VAL A 183 -27.48 2.73 15.11
N ARG A 184 -26.70 1.73 15.46
CA ARG A 184 -26.57 1.25 16.85
C ARG A 184 -25.55 2.10 17.59
N PHE A 185 -25.93 3.29 18.02
CA PHE A 185 -25.08 4.07 18.92
C PHE A 185 -25.00 3.37 20.29
N THR A 186 -23.90 2.69 20.54
CA THR A 186 -23.56 2.29 21.91
C THR A 186 -22.83 3.45 22.58
N HIS A 187 -23.44 3.99 23.63
CA HIS A 187 -22.73 4.91 24.52
C HIS A 187 -21.66 4.09 25.26
N VAL A 188 -20.45 4.11 24.72
CA VAL A 188 -19.28 3.59 25.44
C VAL A 188 -18.80 4.73 26.33
N TYR A 189 -19.17 4.68 27.61
CA TYR A 189 -18.61 5.53 28.63
C TYR A 189 -17.33 4.89 29.19
#